data_76d62449820306122734617d21dc4697
#
_entry.id   76d62449820306122734617d21dc4697
#
_cell.length_a   1.000
_cell.length_b   1.000
_cell.length_c   1.000
_cell.angle_alpha   90.00
_cell.angle_beta   90.00
_cell.angle_gamma   90.00
#
_symmetry.space_group_name_H-M   'P 1'
#
loop_
_entity.id
_entity.type
_entity.pdbx_description
1 polymer ?
#
loop_
_entity_poly.entity_id
_entity_poly.type
_entity_poly.pdbx_seq_one_letter_code
_entity_poly.pdbx_strand_id
1 'polypeptide(L)'
;MIKKIYNFFKRMKVSTFLSDVFCFMIASAVLIPACISINRTNLVDNKKKEVTKICEELSRKILLNAYLANTGENNGLTREMRTTADIYEGRMIIVDSNLKCISDTYDLETDKTLISANVINALRNTIGEYQDDDNKKIEIYYPISAKAAFGEEGLSGVIIFSFSVAREYESSDRLGKSLILIIIPVFVLVIAFATWHSRRISKAMKKLTNSIDHMKEGYIEDRIVTNSFTELEEMTEAYNNLLARIRSVEDSRQEFVSNVSHELKTPLTSIKILADSLVMQPDAPPEVYREFLGDINAEIDRENRIINDLLELVKLDRKNGEMHVATVSINELLEILMKRIKPIAQASNVDLIYESYRKVDAEVDEVKLMLAVSNLIENAVKYNKEGGWVKVILDSDHKYFSITVSDNGIGIPEESQKFIFDRFYRVDKMRARKTGGTGLGLSITKSIVLMHNGQLKVESKEGEGTTFTAKIPLIFVENREEE
;
A
#
# COMPACT_ATOMS: atom_id res chain seq x y z
N MET A 1 -3.19 35.04 -6.41
CA MET A 1 -4.55 34.48 -6.46
C MET A 1 -4.57 33.06 -6.97
N ILE A 2 -3.97 32.73 -8.12
CA ILE A 2 -3.94 31.39 -8.75
C ILE A 2 -3.37 30.31 -7.81
N LYS A 3 -2.24 30.57 -7.11
CA LYS A 3 -1.61 29.63 -6.15
C LYS A 3 -2.50 29.31 -4.93
N LYS A 4 -3.33 30.26 -4.46
CA LYS A 4 -4.30 30.01 -3.38
C LYS A 4 -5.47 29.14 -3.86
N ILE A 5 -5.94 29.37 -5.09
CA ILE A 5 -7.00 28.57 -5.74
C ILE A 5 -6.50 27.15 -5.97
N TYR A 6 -5.30 26.97 -6.52
CA TYR A 6 -4.66 25.67 -6.72
C TYR A 6 -4.52 24.89 -5.39
N ASN A 7 -4.03 25.52 -4.31
CA ASN A 7 -3.90 24.90 -3.01
C ASN A 7 -5.26 24.55 -2.35
N PHE A 8 -6.31 25.31 -2.67
CA PHE A 8 -7.68 25.00 -2.21
C PHE A 8 -8.19 23.71 -2.86
N PHE A 9 -8.04 23.58 -4.19
CA PHE A 9 -8.42 22.37 -4.93
C PHE A 9 -7.58 21.17 -4.59
N LYS A 10 -6.31 21.36 -4.18
CA LYS A 10 -5.40 20.30 -3.75
C LYS A 10 -5.73 19.73 -2.36
N ARG A 11 -6.59 20.39 -1.58
CA ARG A 11 -7.05 19.82 -0.31
C ARG A 11 -7.87 18.55 -0.59
N MET A 12 -7.47 17.41 -0.01
CA MET A 12 -8.09 16.11 -0.24
C MET A 12 -9.62 16.14 -0.09
N LYS A 13 -10.14 16.87 0.93
CA LYS A 13 -11.58 17.10 1.14
C LYS A 13 -12.27 17.74 -0.05
N VAL A 14 -11.65 18.72 -0.69
CA VAL A 14 -12.23 19.44 -1.83
C VAL A 14 -12.10 18.60 -3.09
N SER A 15 -10.97 17.95 -3.28
CA SER A 15 -10.68 17.11 -4.44
C SER A 15 -11.64 15.93 -4.54
N THR A 16 -11.83 15.15 -3.45
CA THR A 16 -12.77 14.02 -3.43
C THR A 16 -14.21 14.45 -3.64
N PHE A 17 -14.65 15.53 -2.97
CA PHE A 17 -15.98 16.10 -3.18
C PHE A 17 -16.22 16.50 -4.64
N LEU A 18 -15.27 17.24 -5.24
CA LEU A 18 -15.39 17.67 -6.64
C LEU A 18 -15.36 16.49 -7.61
N SER A 19 -14.54 15.47 -7.34
CA SER A 19 -14.50 14.25 -8.16
C SER A 19 -15.86 13.57 -8.20
N ASP A 20 -16.49 13.34 -7.04
CA ASP A 20 -17.78 12.66 -6.93
C ASP A 20 -18.89 13.45 -7.68
N VAL A 21 -18.94 14.76 -7.47
CA VAL A 21 -19.92 15.64 -8.13
C VAL A 21 -19.67 15.71 -9.64
N PHE A 22 -18.41 15.80 -10.07
CA PHE A 22 -18.03 15.88 -11.47
C PHE A 22 -18.36 14.61 -12.25
N CYS A 23 -18.09 13.43 -11.67
CA CYS A 23 -18.47 12.16 -12.25
C CYS A 23 -19.98 12.05 -12.47
N PHE A 24 -20.78 12.49 -11.49
CA PHE A 24 -22.23 12.51 -11.63
C PHE A 24 -22.71 13.47 -12.72
N MET A 25 -22.12 14.67 -12.79
CA MET A 25 -22.46 15.66 -13.85
C MET A 25 -22.16 15.12 -15.25
N ILE A 26 -21.00 14.50 -15.45
CA ILE A 26 -20.64 13.91 -16.75
C ILE A 26 -21.63 12.78 -17.10
N ALA A 27 -21.87 11.87 -16.18
CA ALA A 27 -22.80 10.78 -16.39
C ALA A 27 -24.20 11.29 -16.79
N SER A 28 -24.71 12.31 -16.09
CA SER A 28 -26.00 12.91 -16.37
C SER A 28 -26.04 13.63 -17.71
N ALA A 29 -24.95 14.36 -18.05
CA ALA A 29 -24.83 15.09 -19.31
C ALA A 29 -24.80 14.17 -20.56
N VAL A 30 -24.35 12.93 -20.40
CA VAL A 30 -24.33 11.93 -21.48
C VAL A 30 -25.61 11.09 -21.51
N LEU A 31 -26.03 10.58 -20.34
CA LEU A 31 -27.14 9.63 -20.27
C LEU A 31 -28.50 10.26 -20.59
N ILE A 32 -28.76 11.50 -20.17
CA ILE A 32 -30.06 12.14 -20.40
C ILE A 32 -30.31 12.39 -21.90
N PRO A 33 -29.42 13.07 -22.64
CA PRO A 33 -29.60 13.28 -24.09
C PRO A 33 -29.68 11.93 -24.85
N ALA A 34 -28.86 10.95 -24.47
CA ALA A 34 -28.89 9.63 -25.07
C ALA A 34 -30.26 8.95 -24.87
N CYS A 35 -30.81 8.98 -23.66
CA CYS A 35 -32.11 8.40 -23.35
C CYS A 35 -33.23 9.09 -24.15
N ILE A 36 -33.22 10.41 -24.24
CA ILE A 36 -34.19 11.19 -25.03
C ILE A 36 -34.07 10.84 -26.50
N SER A 37 -32.87 10.78 -27.05
CA SER A 37 -32.62 10.45 -28.45
C SER A 37 -33.10 9.03 -28.80
N ILE A 38 -32.75 8.02 -28.01
CA ILE A 38 -33.18 6.64 -28.20
C ILE A 38 -34.68 6.51 -28.10
N ASN A 39 -35.33 7.16 -27.14
CA ASN A 39 -36.77 7.14 -26.99
C ASN A 39 -37.46 7.77 -28.20
N ARG A 40 -36.96 8.92 -28.67
CA ARG A 40 -37.46 9.60 -29.88
C ARG A 40 -37.40 8.70 -31.11
N THR A 41 -36.22 8.10 -31.35
CA THR A 41 -36.05 7.18 -32.49
C THR A 41 -37.00 6.01 -32.40
N ASN A 42 -37.14 5.38 -31.24
CA ASN A 42 -38.05 4.24 -31.05
C ASN A 42 -39.53 4.63 -31.30
N LEU A 43 -39.98 5.78 -30.84
CA LEU A 43 -41.34 6.27 -31.04
C LEU A 43 -41.63 6.53 -32.54
N VAL A 44 -40.69 7.18 -33.21
CA VAL A 44 -40.82 7.45 -34.67
C VAL A 44 -40.79 6.19 -35.47
N ASP A 45 -39.88 5.26 -35.19
CA ASP A 45 -39.79 3.97 -35.90
C ASP A 45 -41.04 3.09 -35.70
N ASN A 46 -41.58 3.09 -34.48
CA ASN A 46 -42.84 2.38 -34.22
C ASN A 46 -44.00 2.96 -35.02
N LYS A 47 -44.09 4.31 -35.12
CA LYS A 47 -45.07 5.02 -35.92
C LYS A 47 -44.93 4.70 -37.41
N LYS A 48 -43.67 4.72 -37.93
CA LYS A 48 -43.38 4.31 -39.33
C LYS A 48 -43.88 2.90 -39.63
N LYS A 49 -43.56 1.93 -38.73
CA LYS A 49 -44.00 0.54 -38.88
C LYS A 49 -45.52 0.41 -38.87
N GLU A 50 -46.22 1.16 -38.00
CA GLU A 50 -47.66 1.18 -37.93
C GLU A 50 -48.27 1.70 -39.24
N VAL A 51 -47.79 2.85 -39.73
CA VAL A 51 -48.26 3.43 -41.00
C VAL A 51 -47.94 2.56 -42.19
N THR A 52 -46.78 1.91 -42.23
CA THR A 52 -46.43 0.95 -43.30
C THR A 52 -47.44 -0.23 -43.36
N LYS A 53 -47.87 -0.76 -42.22
CA LYS A 53 -48.91 -1.82 -42.17
C LYS A 53 -50.24 -1.31 -42.70
N ILE A 54 -50.62 -0.08 -42.39
CA ILE A 54 -51.83 0.55 -42.90
C ILE A 54 -51.75 0.71 -44.43
N CYS A 55 -50.62 1.14 -44.97
CA CYS A 55 -50.38 1.21 -46.40
C CYS A 55 -50.47 -0.17 -47.04
N GLU A 56 -49.97 -1.22 -46.39
CA GLU A 56 -50.10 -2.61 -46.87
C GLU A 56 -51.58 -3.08 -46.99
N GLU A 57 -52.37 -2.84 -45.94
CA GLU A 57 -53.80 -3.19 -45.92
C GLU A 57 -54.56 -2.39 -46.93
N LEU A 58 -54.33 -1.10 -47.09
CA LEU A 58 -54.95 -0.25 -48.08
C LEU A 58 -54.58 -0.68 -49.53
N SER A 59 -53.28 -1.00 -49.73
CA SER A 59 -52.80 -1.53 -51.04
C SER A 59 -53.61 -2.76 -51.48
N ARG A 60 -53.83 -3.70 -50.56
CA ARG A 60 -54.65 -4.90 -50.83
C ARG A 60 -56.11 -4.54 -51.15
N LYS A 61 -56.74 -3.62 -50.43
CA LYS A 61 -58.12 -3.15 -50.68
C LYS A 61 -58.21 -2.38 -51.96
N ILE A 62 -57.25 -1.58 -52.36
CA ILE A 62 -57.20 -0.86 -53.64
C ILE A 62 -57.18 -1.83 -54.80
N LEU A 63 -56.38 -2.90 -54.72
CA LEU A 63 -56.33 -3.95 -55.77
C LEU A 63 -57.64 -4.75 -55.86
N LEU A 64 -58.16 -5.18 -54.70
CA LEU A 64 -59.42 -5.96 -54.67
C LEU A 64 -60.61 -5.22 -55.21
N ASN A 65 -60.70 -3.93 -55.03
CA ASN A 65 -61.79 -3.07 -55.46
C ASN A 65 -61.59 -2.49 -56.88
N ALA A 66 -60.51 -2.85 -57.56
CA ALA A 66 -60.16 -2.31 -58.90
C ALA A 66 -60.13 -0.75 -58.87
N TYR A 67 -59.75 -0.14 -57.76
CA TYR A 67 -59.85 1.31 -57.56
C TYR A 67 -59.01 2.11 -58.57
N LEU A 68 -57.86 1.59 -58.96
CA LEU A 68 -56.99 2.19 -59.97
C LEU A 68 -57.61 2.18 -61.38
N ALA A 69 -58.49 1.20 -61.71
CA ALA A 69 -59.18 1.09 -63.01
C ALA A 69 -60.42 1.96 -63.07
N ASN A 70 -61.10 2.19 -61.95
CA ASN A 70 -62.38 2.93 -61.90
C ASN A 70 -62.17 4.40 -61.54
N THR A 71 -61.01 4.98 -61.82
CA THR A 71 -60.68 6.41 -61.60
C THR A 71 -61.02 6.93 -60.21
N GLY A 72 -60.95 6.09 -59.15
CA GLY A 72 -61.14 6.52 -57.75
C GLY A 72 -62.59 6.66 -57.26
N GLU A 73 -63.59 6.18 -58.02
CA GLU A 73 -65.01 6.35 -57.66
C GLU A 73 -65.60 5.39 -56.60
N ASN A 74 -64.74 4.84 -55.71
CA ASN A 74 -65.21 4.04 -54.57
C ASN A 74 -65.38 4.92 -53.33
N ASN A 75 -66.56 5.45 -53.10
CA ASN A 75 -66.83 6.34 -51.95
C ASN A 75 -66.48 5.74 -50.54
N GLY A 76 -66.52 4.39 -50.42
CA GLY A 76 -66.15 3.73 -49.15
C GLY A 76 -64.69 3.74 -48.87
N LEU A 77 -63.87 3.42 -49.88
CA LEU A 77 -62.37 3.41 -49.69
C LEU A 77 -61.82 4.83 -49.59
N THR A 78 -62.33 5.77 -50.35
CA THR A 78 -61.93 7.16 -50.26
C THR A 78 -62.23 7.77 -48.87
N ARG A 79 -63.37 7.38 -48.27
CA ARG A 79 -63.72 7.79 -46.90
C ARG A 79 -62.84 7.15 -45.89
N GLU A 80 -62.48 5.87 -46.03
CA GLU A 80 -61.53 5.19 -45.16
C GLU A 80 -60.12 5.88 -45.17
N MET A 81 -59.66 6.18 -46.39
CA MET A 81 -58.37 6.88 -46.58
C MET A 81 -58.37 8.28 -45.92
N ARG A 82 -59.46 9.04 -46.13
CA ARG A 82 -59.60 10.37 -45.49
C ARG A 82 -59.62 10.28 -43.96
N THR A 83 -60.37 9.35 -43.40
CA THR A 83 -60.43 9.08 -41.96
C THR A 83 -59.06 8.67 -41.42
N THR A 84 -58.34 7.82 -42.11
CA THR A 84 -57.00 7.36 -41.75
C THR A 84 -56.02 8.54 -41.81
N ALA A 85 -56.06 9.36 -42.85
CA ALA A 85 -55.21 10.53 -42.96
C ALA A 85 -55.45 11.53 -41.82
N ASP A 86 -56.71 11.74 -41.44
CA ASP A 86 -57.06 12.64 -40.32
C ASP A 86 -56.56 12.13 -38.99
N ILE A 87 -56.64 10.79 -38.71
CA ILE A 87 -56.12 10.18 -37.47
C ILE A 87 -54.63 10.40 -37.31
N TYR A 88 -53.88 10.30 -38.43
CA TYR A 88 -52.42 10.45 -38.43
C TYR A 88 -51.98 11.90 -38.72
N GLU A 89 -52.92 12.88 -38.72
CA GLU A 89 -52.66 14.30 -39.07
C GLU A 89 -51.86 14.42 -40.36
N GLY A 90 -52.29 13.65 -41.35
CA GLY A 90 -51.53 13.41 -42.57
C GLY A 90 -52.35 13.61 -43.84
N ARG A 91 -51.70 13.32 -44.95
CA ARG A 91 -52.27 13.37 -46.29
C ARG A 91 -51.94 12.09 -47.02
N MET A 92 -52.92 11.51 -47.70
CA MET A 92 -52.73 10.31 -48.49
C MET A 92 -53.03 10.63 -49.97
N ILE A 93 -52.11 10.23 -50.84
CA ILE A 93 -52.24 10.39 -52.30
C ILE A 93 -52.05 9.03 -52.95
N ILE A 94 -52.88 8.68 -53.93
CA ILE A 94 -52.71 7.51 -54.75
C ILE A 94 -52.33 7.93 -56.15
N VAL A 95 -51.24 7.34 -56.64
CA VAL A 95 -50.70 7.61 -57.99
C VAL A 95 -50.76 6.31 -58.81
N ASP A 96 -51.12 6.42 -60.05
CA ASP A 96 -51.16 5.29 -60.99
C ASP A 96 -49.81 4.96 -61.65
N SER A 97 -49.74 3.96 -62.49
CA SER A 97 -48.55 3.60 -63.26
C SER A 97 -48.06 4.67 -64.21
N ASN A 98 -48.93 5.62 -64.61
CA ASN A 98 -48.59 6.76 -65.48
C ASN A 98 -48.19 8.01 -64.71
N LEU A 99 -47.93 7.88 -63.37
CA LEU A 99 -47.61 8.96 -62.47
C LEU A 99 -48.74 9.99 -62.26
N LYS A 100 -49.98 9.65 -62.64
CA LYS A 100 -51.16 10.48 -62.48
C LYS A 100 -51.77 10.27 -61.09
N CYS A 101 -52.06 11.35 -60.37
CA CYS A 101 -52.78 11.32 -59.09
C CYS A 101 -54.28 10.97 -59.35
N ILE A 102 -54.67 9.77 -58.84
CA ILE A 102 -56.05 9.28 -58.95
C ILE A 102 -56.87 9.80 -57.77
N SER A 103 -56.28 9.90 -56.57
CA SER A 103 -57.02 10.29 -55.40
C SER A 103 -56.03 11.04 -54.43
N ASP A 104 -56.54 12.10 -53.87
CA ASP A 104 -55.86 12.90 -52.84
C ASP A 104 -56.85 13.26 -51.72
N THR A 105 -56.54 12.93 -50.50
CA THR A 105 -57.40 13.19 -49.33
C THR A 105 -57.74 14.66 -49.12
N TYR A 106 -56.92 15.58 -49.66
CA TYR A 106 -57.17 17.03 -49.59
C TYR A 106 -57.63 17.66 -50.94
N ASP A 107 -57.77 16.84 -51.96
CA ASP A 107 -58.21 17.27 -53.30
C ASP A 107 -57.34 18.36 -53.97
N LEU A 108 -56.05 18.48 -53.58
CA LEU A 108 -55.13 19.49 -54.07
C LEU A 108 -54.38 19.10 -55.35
N GLU A 109 -54.09 17.80 -55.50
CA GLU A 109 -53.21 17.24 -56.53
C GLU A 109 -53.98 16.24 -57.47
N THR A 110 -55.25 16.08 -57.23
CA THR A 110 -56.10 15.17 -58.06
C THR A 110 -55.99 15.53 -59.55
N ASP A 111 -55.86 14.53 -60.42
CA ASP A 111 -55.64 14.63 -61.88
C ASP A 111 -54.28 15.23 -62.32
N LYS A 112 -53.37 15.65 -61.38
CA LYS A 112 -52.05 16.13 -61.74
C LYS A 112 -51.04 14.97 -61.86
N THR A 113 -49.95 15.20 -62.60
CA THR A 113 -48.86 14.29 -62.74
C THR A 113 -47.83 14.55 -61.63
N LEU A 114 -47.51 13.56 -60.78
CA LEU A 114 -46.57 13.64 -59.67
C LEU A 114 -45.27 12.89 -60.06
N ILE A 115 -44.26 13.67 -60.42
CA ILE A 115 -42.95 13.15 -60.78
C ILE A 115 -42.00 13.34 -59.61
N SER A 116 -41.69 12.23 -58.94
CA SER A 116 -40.70 12.21 -57.85
C SER A 116 -39.87 10.94 -57.97
N ALA A 117 -38.57 11.01 -57.61
CA ALA A 117 -37.69 9.84 -57.58
C ALA A 117 -38.23 8.74 -56.66
N ASN A 118 -38.84 9.12 -55.55
CA ASN A 118 -39.42 8.17 -54.59
C ASN A 118 -40.64 7.47 -55.15
N VAL A 119 -41.51 8.15 -55.93
CA VAL A 119 -42.67 7.56 -56.63
C VAL A 119 -42.16 6.58 -57.66
N ILE A 120 -41.17 6.93 -58.47
CA ILE A 120 -40.60 6.04 -59.50
C ILE A 120 -39.96 4.81 -58.87
N ASN A 121 -39.26 4.95 -57.76
CA ASN A 121 -38.68 3.80 -57.04
C ASN A 121 -39.75 2.91 -56.41
N ALA A 122 -40.85 3.48 -55.90
CA ALA A 122 -41.97 2.71 -55.38
C ALA A 122 -42.71 1.94 -56.46
N LEU A 123 -42.86 2.50 -57.67
CA LEU A 123 -43.41 1.74 -58.83
C LEU A 123 -42.56 0.54 -59.23
N ARG A 124 -41.25 0.53 -58.90
CA ARG A 124 -40.34 -0.60 -59.04
C ARG A 124 -40.37 -1.56 -57.83
N ASN A 125 -41.45 -1.52 -57.07
CA ASN A 125 -41.70 -2.37 -55.91
C ASN A 125 -40.73 -2.16 -54.73
N THR A 126 -40.17 -0.91 -54.52
CA THR A 126 -39.32 -0.58 -53.43
C THR A 126 -40.04 0.45 -52.52
N ILE A 127 -40.19 0.10 -51.23
CA ILE A 127 -40.76 1.05 -50.26
C ILE A 127 -39.78 2.20 -50.10
N GLY A 128 -40.23 3.43 -50.37
CA GLY A 128 -39.46 4.66 -50.14
C GLY A 128 -39.91 5.39 -48.87
N GLU A 129 -39.02 6.08 -48.26
CA GLU A 129 -39.36 7.02 -47.17
C GLU A 129 -38.60 8.34 -47.34
N TYR A 130 -39.26 9.43 -46.93
CA TYR A 130 -38.69 10.72 -46.86
C TYR A 130 -39.07 11.35 -45.53
N GLN A 131 -38.08 11.89 -44.79
CA GLN A 131 -38.30 12.51 -43.51
C GLN A 131 -38.00 14.00 -43.61
N ASP A 132 -38.96 14.80 -43.26
CA ASP A 132 -38.85 16.26 -43.10
C ASP A 132 -38.79 16.60 -41.63
N ASP A 133 -37.59 16.76 -41.14
CA ASP A 133 -37.33 17.07 -39.73
C ASP A 133 -37.83 18.44 -39.30
N ASP A 134 -37.81 19.42 -40.22
CA ASP A 134 -38.21 20.81 -39.92
C ASP A 134 -39.74 20.86 -39.67
N ASN A 135 -40.53 20.20 -40.50
CA ASN A 135 -41.98 20.12 -40.37
C ASN A 135 -42.46 18.94 -39.51
N LYS A 136 -41.53 18.08 -38.99
CA LYS A 136 -41.85 16.88 -38.24
C LYS A 136 -42.84 15.95 -38.95
N LYS A 137 -42.65 15.78 -40.28
CA LYS A 137 -43.46 14.94 -41.13
C LYS A 137 -42.62 13.83 -41.76
N ILE A 138 -43.26 12.70 -42.00
CA ILE A 138 -42.65 11.59 -42.70
C ILE A 138 -43.57 11.21 -43.83
N GLU A 139 -43.01 10.94 -45.00
CA GLU A 139 -43.71 10.43 -46.16
C GLU A 139 -43.25 8.99 -46.44
N ILE A 140 -44.23 8.08 -46.57
CA ILE A 140 -43.99 6.70 -46.96
C ILE A 140 -44.56 6.53 -48.35
N TYR A 141 -43.72 6.05 -49.26
CA TYR A 141 -44.06 5.70 -50.62
C TYR A 141 -44.22 4.17 -50.70
N TYR A 142 -45.48 3.70 -50.65
CA TYR A 142 -45.76 2.27 -50.58
C TYR A 142 -46.27 1.76 -51.95
N PRO A 143 -45.62 0.70 -52.52
CA PRO A 143 -46.06 0.15 -53.87
C PRO A 143 -47.38 -0.53 -53.76
N ILE A 144 -48.24 -0.27 -54.76
CA ILE A 144 -49.44 -1.02 -55.04
C ILE A 144 -49.16 -1.96 -56.27
N SER A 145 -48.95 -3.26 -56.01
CA SER A 145 -48.55 -4.21 -57.06
C SER A 145 -49.37 -5.49 -56.95
N ALA A 146 -50.08 -5.84 -58.00
CA ALA A 146 -50.81 -7.08 -58.08
C ALA A 146 -49.84 -8.29 -57.98
N LYS A 147 -48.64 -8.18 -58.48
CA LYS A 147 -47.62 -9.23 -58.41
C LYS A 147 -47.16 -9.46 -56.93
N ALA A 148 -47.06 -8.43 -56.16
CA ALA A 148 -46.72 -8.54 -54.73
C ALA A 148 -47.90 -9.13 -53.91
N ALA A 149 -49.13 -8.84 -54.28
CA ALA A 149 -50.32 -9.27 -53.54
C ALA A 149 -50.84 -10.62 -53.98
N PHE A 150 -50.80 -10.97 -55.30
CA PHE A 150 -51.46 -12.13 -55.90
C PHE A 150 -50.54 -12.96 -56.81
N GLY A 151 -49.31 -12.56 -57.06
CA GLY A 151 -48.33 -13.26 -57.92
C GLY A 151 -48.54 -13.04 -59.43
N GLU A 152 -49.50 -12.20 -59.86
CA GLU A 152 -49.85 -11.92 -61.27
C GLU A 152 -49.37 -10.52 -61.69
N GLU A 153 -49.01 -10.36 -63.02
CA GLU A 153 -48.74 -9.04 -63.57
C GLU A 153 -50.05 -8.29 -63.78
N GLY A 154 -50.23 -7.14 -63.11
CA GLY A 154 -51.46 -6.36 -63.11
C GLY A 154 -51.22 -4.90 -62.77
N LEU A 155 -52.33 -4.22 -62.57
CA LEU A 155 -52.39 -2.82 -62.22
C LEU A 155 -51.35 -2.45 -61.08
N SER A 156 -50.53 -1.44 -61.30
CA SER A 156 -49.57 -0.94 -60.36
C SER A 156 -49.79 0.54 -60.08
N GLY A 157 -49.43 0.97 -58.85
CA GLY A 157 -49.53 2.33 -58.44
C GLY A 157 -48.69 2.56 -57.16
N VAL A 158 -48.80 3.74 -56.56
CA VAL A 158 -48.09 4.11 -55.32
C VAL A 158 -49.07 4.78 -54.38
N ILE A 159 -49.06 4.36 -53.12
CA ILE A 159 -49.64 5.14 -52.02
C ILE A 159 -48.53 6.05 -51.47
N ILE A 160 -48.75 7.35 -51.46
CA ILE A 160 -47.91 8.34 -50.78
C ILE A 160 -48.67 8.72 -49.51
N PHE A 161 -48.15 8.36 -48.36
CA PHE A 161 -48.74 8.75 -47.08
C PHE A 161 -47.79 9.67 -46.29
N SER A 162 -48.10 10.94 -46.31
CA SER A 162 -47.45 11.97 -45.47
C SER A 162 -48.18 12.06 -44.14
N PHE A 163 -47.48 11.88 -43.02
CA PHE A 163 -48.06 11.90 -41.69
C PHE A 163 -47.20 12.66 -40.70
N SER A 164 -47.81 13.21 -39.64
CA SER A 164 -47.15 13.98 -38.61
C SER A 164 -46.55 13.06 -37.54
N VAL A 165 -45.30 13.34 -37.13
CA VAL A 165 -44.61 12.77 -35.96
C VAL A 165 -44.41 13.77 -34.83
N ALA A 166 -45.14 14.90 -34.91
CA ALA A 166 -44.99 15.98 -33.90
C ALA A 166 -45.35 15.54 -32.48
N ARG A 167 -46.34 14.62 -32.33
CA ARG A 167 -46.71 14.06 -31.01
C ARG A 167 -45.64 13.16 -30.41
N GLU A 168 -44.92 12.40 -31.25
CA GLU A 168 -43.80 11.56 -30.84
C GLU A 168 -42.64 12.42 -30.32
N TYR A 169 -42.33 13.55 -30.98
CA TYR A 169 -41.35 14.52 -30.54
C TYR A 169 -41.77 15.21 -29.22
N GLU A 170 -43.04 15.64 -29.11
CA GLU A 170 -43.55 16.23 -27.88
C GLU A 170 -43.55 15.22 -26.71
N SER A 171 -43.87 13.95 -26.97
CA SER A 171 -43.80 12.90 -25.96
C SER A 171 -42.39 12.68 -25.43
N SER A 172 -41.40 12.68 -26.35
CA SER A 172 -40.00 12.59 -26.01
C SER A 172 -39.50 13.82 -25.23
N ASP A 173 -39.96 15.02 -25.56
CA ASP A 173 -39.63 16.27 -24.87
C ASP A 173 -40.25 16.34 -23.46
N ARG A 174 -41.47 15.80 -23.28
CA ARG A 174 -42.10 15.62 -21.95
C ARG A 174 -41.29 14.68 -21.07
N LEU A 175 -40.79 13.57 -21.64
CA LEU A 175 -39.92 12.65 -20.95
C LEU A 175 -38.63 13.36 -20.50
N GLY A 176 -38.04 14.19 -21.36
CA GLY A 176 -36.88 15.01 -21.04
C GLY A 176 -37.11 15.93 -19.84
N LYS A 177 -38.25 16.64 -19.82
CA LYS A 177 -38.64 17.51 -18.69
C LYS A 177 -38.84 16.72 -17.40
N SER A 178 -39.45 15.53 -17.47
CA SER A 178 -39.64 14.65 -16.31
C SER A 178 -38.31 14.14 -15.75
N LEU A 179 -37.34 13.78 -16.62
CA LEU A 179 -36.01 13.37 -16.23
C LEU A 179 -35.25 14.49 -15.52
N ILE A 180 -35.35 15.73 -15.99
CA ILE A 180 -34.75 16.90 -15.33
C ILE A 180 -35.36 17.10 -13.95
N LEU A 181 -36.66 16.93 -13.76
CA LEU A 181 -37.31 17.06 -12.46
C LEU A 181 -36.83 15.99 -11.45
N ILE A 182 -36.56 14.77 -11.94
CA ILE A 182 -36.05 13.67 -11.10
C ILE A 182 -34.58 13.86 -10.74
N ILE A 183 -33.78 14.42 -11.65
CA ILE A 183 -32.35 14.56 -11.42
C ILE A 183 -31.99 15.57 -10.34
N ILE A 184 -32.85 16.58 -10.11
CA ILE A 184 -32.63 17.59 -9.07
C ILE A 184 -32.52 16.97 -7.67
N PRO A 185 -33.50 16.18 -7.17
CA PRO A 185 -33.38 15.56 -5.85
C PRO A 185 -32.23 14.55 -5.78
N VAL A 186 -31.95 13.82 -6.89
CA VAL A 186 -30.79 12.90 -6.96
C VAL A 186 -29.49 13.69 -6.81
N PHE A 187 -29.36 14.82 -7.46
CA PHE A 187 -28.18 15.70 -7.34
C PHE A 187 -27.98 16.20 -5.91
N VAL A 188 -29.04 16.57 -5.21
CA VAL A 188 -28.98 16.95 -3.79
C VAL A 188 -28.47 15.79 -2.93
N LEU A 189 -28.95 14.55 -3.18
CA LEU A 189 -28.46 13.36 -2.50
C LEU A 189 -26.99 13.09 -2.79
N VAL A 190 -26.55 13.26 -4.03
CA VAL A 190 -25.13 13.11 -4.42
C VAL A 190 -24.26 14.13 -3.68
N ILE A 191 -24.70 15.40 -3.58
CA ILE A 191 -23.97 16.41 -2.80
C ILE A 191 -23.89 16.03 -1.33
N ALA A 192 -24.98 15.57 -0.74
CA ALA A 192 -25.00 15.11 0.66
C ALA A 192 -24.05 13.93 0.87
N PHE A 193 -24.09 12.93 0.00
CA PHE A 193 -23.19 11.80 0.04
C PHE A 193 -21.73 12.19 -0.15
N ALA A 194 -21.42 13.00 -1.16
CA ALA A 194 -20.07 13.48 -1.44
C ALA A 194 -19.48 14.28 -0.27
N THR A 195 -20.31 15.12 0.41
CA THR A 195 -19.86 15.84 1.60
C THR A 195 -19.58 14.93 2.78
N TRP A 196 -20.41 13.92 3.02
CA TRP A 196 -20.21 12.93 4.07
C TRP A 196 -18.96 12.08 3.80
N HIS A 197 -18.83 11.53 2.60
CA HIS A 197 -17.70 10.71 2.15
C HIS A 197 -16.37 11.46 2.27
N SER A 198 -16.31 12.68 1.71
CA SER A 198 -15.14 13.54 1.77
C SER A 198 -14.72 13.91 3.21
N ARG A 199 -15.71 14.17 4.10
CA ARG A 199 -15.42 14.44 5.53
C ARG A 199 -14.86 13.23 6.25
N ARG A 200 -15.37 12.03 5.95
CA ARG A 200 -14.95 10.77 6.59
C ARG A 200 -13.46 10.50 6.28
N ILE A 201 -13.07 10.56 5.01
CA ILE A 201 -11.68 10.35 4.58
C ILE A 201 -10.75 11.42 5.18
N SER A 202 -11.12 12.69 5.03
CA SER A 202 -10.32 13.81 5.52
C SER A 202 -10.09 13.79 7.04
N LYS A 203 -11.07 13.34 7.81
CA LYS A 203 -10.95 13.27 9.27
C LYS A 203 -9.93 12.22 9.70
N ALA A 204 -9.94 11.04 9.06
CA ALA A 204 -9.00 9.97 9.35
C ALA A 204 -7.56 10.39 8.98
N MET A 205 -7.37 10.96 7.80
CA MET A 205 -6.06 11.44 7.34
C MET A 205 -5.50 12.57 8.20
N LYS A 206 -6.37 13.51 8.64
CA LYS A 206 -5.96 14.60 9.51
C LYS A 206 -5.50 14.10 10.88
N LYS A 207 -6.16 13.05 11.41
CA LYS A 207 -5.75 12.42 12.67
C LYS A 207 -4.32 11.86 12.56
N LEU A 208 -4.04 11.11 11.49
CA LEU A 208 -2.71 10.56 11.24
C LEU A 208 -1.65 11.67 11.08
N THR A 209 -1.95 12.72 10.29
CA THR A 209 -1.02 13.84 10.08
C THR A 209 -0.73 14.58 11.37
N ASN A 210 -1.74 14.86 12.19
CA ASN A 210 -1.54 15.54 13.47
C ASN A 210 -0.65 14.73 14.42
N SER A 211 -0.84 13.40 14.50
CA SER A 211 0.01 12.55 15.35
C SER A 211 1.47 12.51 14.86
N ILE A 212 1.69 12.54 13.54
CA ILE A 212 3.04 12.66 12.98
C ILE A 212 3.67 14.02 13.33
N ASP A 213 2.91 15.10 13.30
CA ASP A 213 3.41 16.44 13.64
C ASP A 213 3.72 16.55 15.15
N HIS A 214 2.89 15.99 16.03
CA HIS A 214 3.19 15.92 17.47
C HIS A 214 4.45 15.11 17.75
N MET A 215 4.69 14.03 17.01
CA MET A 215 5.92 13.25 17.14
C MET A 215 7.17 14.08 16.79
N LYS A 216 7.11 15.00 15.80
CA LYS A 216 8.22 15.92 15.49
C LYS A 216 8.54 16.88 16.63
N GLU A 217 7.55 17.22 17.45
CA GLU A 217 7.70 18.06 18.64
C GLU A 217 8.19 17.27 19.87
N GLY A 218 8.45 15.96 19.71
CA GLY A 218 8.95 15.09 20.77
C GLY A 218 7.86 14.41 21.61
N TYR A 219 6.60 14.62 21.29
CA TYR A 219 5.49 13.94 21.97
C TYR A 219 5.19 12.62 21.27
N ILE A 220 5.51 11.52 21.92
CA ILE A 220 5.17 10.17 21.42
C ILE A 220 3.75 9.83 21.90
N GLU A 221 2.73 10.13 21.07
CA GLU A 221 1.34 9.84 21.38
C GLU A 221 1.06 8.32 21.42
N ASP A 222 -0.10 7.96 22.01
CA ASP A 222 -0.57 6.58 22.05
C ASP A 222 -0.96 6.06 20.66
N ARG A 223 -1.06 4.72 20.59
CA ARG A 223 -1.46 4.01 19.38
C ARG A 223 -2.69 4.64 18.72
N ILE A 224 -2.61 4.93 17.44
CA ILE A 224 -3.74 5.42 16.64
C ILE A 224 -4.62 4.22 16.27
N VAL A 225 -5.94 4.38 16.47
CA VAL A 225 -6.94 3.43 15.97
C VAL A 225 -7.83 4.18 14.98
N THR A 226 -7.95 3.63 13.77
CA THR A 226 -8.85 4.14 12.73
C THR A 226 -9.74 3.00 12.25
N ASN A 227 -11.06 3.23 12.25
CA ASN A 227 -12.05 2.36 11.61
C ASN A 227 -12.47 3.05 10.31
N SER A 228 -11.67 2.92 9.26
CA SER A 228 -11.90 3.64 8.01
C SER A 228 -11.77 2.68 6.82
N PHE A 229 -11.01 3.05 5.83
CA PHE A 229 -10.72 2.22 4.66
C PHE A 229 -9.53 1.33 4.94
N THR A 230 -9.48 0.16 4.31
CA THR A 230 -8.41 -0.84 4.48
C THR A 230 -7.01 -0.24 4.30
N GLU A 231 -6.83 0.61 3.29
CA GLU A 231 -5.55 1.26 2.99
C GLU A 231 -5.11 2.22 4.10
N LEU A 232 -6.08 2.90 4.75
CA LEU A 232 -5.79 3.78 5.89
C LEU A 232 -5.53 2.98 7.18
N GLU A 233 -6.13 1.82 7.33
CA GLU A 233 -5.84 0.89 8.42
C GLU A 233 -4.43 0.32 8.30
N GLU A 234 -4.02 -0.12 7.11
CA GLU A 234 -2.65 -0.57 6.82
C GLU A 234 -1.60 0.52 7.08
N MET A 235 -1.85 1.75 6.62
CA MET A 235 -0.99 2.90 6.92
C MET A 235 -0.90 3.18 8.43
N THR A 236 -2.01 3.07 9.14
CA THR A 236 -2.06 3.30 10.59
C THR A 236 -1.32 2.20 11.34
N GLU A 237 -1.42 0.95 10.88
CA GLU A 237 -0.68 -0.17 11.45
C GLU A 237 0.83 -0.01 11.22
N ALA A 238 1.25 0.32 10.00
CA ALA A 238 2.65 0.60 9.68
C ALA A 238 3.20 1.75 10.55
N TYR A 239 2.43 2.82 10.74
CA TYR A 239 2.79 3.92 11.63
C TYR A 239 2.92 3.46 13.09
N ASN A 240 1.97 2.68 13.61
CA ASN A 240 2.01 2.15 14.97
C ASN A 240 3.22 1.24 15.21
N ASN A 241 3.59 0.44 14.21
CA ASN A 241 4.78 -0.42 14.27
C ASN A 241 6.07 0.42 14.30
N LEU A 242 6.15 1.48 13.48
CA LEU A 242 7.26 2.43 13.51
C LEU A 242 7.37 3.12 14.88
N LEU A 243 6.24 3.56 15.42
CA LEU A 243 6.15 4.23 16.72
C LEU A 243 6.59 3.31 17.87
N ALA A 244 6.20 2.04 17.84
CA ALA A 244 6.65 1.05 18.81
C ALA A 244 8.17 0.84 18.73
N ARG A 245 8.75 0.83 17.53
CA ARG A 245 10.19 0.72 17.32
C ARG A 245 10.96 1.94 17.83
N ILE A 246 10.44 3.15 17.58
CA ILE A 246 11.04 4.39 18.08
C ILE A 246 11.02 4.41 19.63
N ARG A 247 9.89 4.03 20.24
CA ARG A 247 9.79 3.93 21.71
C ARG A 247 10.83 2.96 22.27
N SER A 248 10.92 1.76 21.72
CA SER A 248 11.90 0.76 22.15
C SER A 248 13.34 1.27 22.07
N VAL A 249 13.68 2.03 21.02
CA VAL A 249 15.01 2.64 20.87
C VAL A 249 15.25 3.73 21.92
N GLU A 250 14.25 4.60 22.16
CA GLU A 250 14.40 5.68 23.16
C GLU A 250 14.45 5.13 24.59
N ASP A 251 13.62 4.14 24.93
CA ASP A 251 13.66 3.46 26.22
C ASP A 251 15.02 2.80 26.46
N SER A 252 15.56 2.10 25.46
CA SER A 252 16.89 1.49 25.52
C SER A 252 18.00 2.52 25.67
N ARG A 253 17.88 3.68 25.00
CA ARG A 253 18.82 4.80 25.13
C ARG A 253 18.78 5.40 26.52
N GLN A 254 17.58 5.60 27.08
CA GLN A 254 17.43 6.18 28.42
C GLN A 254 17.93 5.23 29.52
N GLU A 255 17.65 3.93 29.37
CA GLU A 255 18.21 2.89 30.24
C GLU A 255 19.73 2.86 30.17
N PHE A 256 20.31 2.94 28.97
CA PHE A 256 21.77 3.03 28.79
C PHE A 256 22.36 4.21 29.51
N VAL A 257 21.83 5.44 29.34
CA VAL A 257 22.32 6.66 30.00
C VAL A 257 22.22 6.53 31.54
N SER A 258 21.11 5.97 32.03
CA SER A 258 20.90 5.72 33.45
C SER A 258 21.96 4.75 34.02
N ASN A 259 22.17 3.62 33.34
CA ASN A 259 23.11 2.60 33.77
C ASN A 259 24.55 3.10 33.73
N VAL A 260 24.95 3.84 32.68
CA VAL A 260 26.26 4.50 32.61
C VAL A 260 26.47 5.45 33.82
N SER A 261 25.47 6.29 34.11
CA SER A 261 25.53 7.22 35.21
C SER A 261 25.72 6.52 36.56
N HIS A 262 25.00 5.41 36.76
CA HIS A 262 25.12 4.61 37.99
C HIS A 262 26.46 3.88 38.11
N GLU A 263 26.96 3.27 37.02
CA GLU A 263 28.23 2.51 37.04
C GLU A 263 29.46 3.44 37.18
N LEU A 264 29.40 4.70 36.74
CA LEU A 264 30.44 5.68 36.95
C LEU A 264 30.37 6.34 38.35
N LYS A 265 29.16 6.60 38.89
CA LYS A 265 29.00 7.25 40.20
C LYS A 265 29.52 6.39 41.35
N THR A 266 29.38 5.08 41.28
CA THR A 266 29.76 4.15 42.36
C THR A 266 31.26 4.18 42.65
N PRO A 267 32.19 3.94 41.68
CA PRO A 267 33.63 4.00 41.92
C PRO A 267 34.08 5.37 42.36
N LEU A 268 33.54 6.45 41.76
CA LEU A 268 33.87 7.82 42.13
C LEU A 268 33.50 8.12 43.56
N THR A 269 32.36 7.60 44.05
CA THR A 269 31.97 7.74 45.47
C THR A 269 32.88 6.95 46.39
N SER A 270 33.30 5.72 46.00
CA SER A 270 34.27 4.92 46.77
C SER A 270 35.61 5.61 46.88
N ILE A 271 36.17 6.11 45.78
CA ILE A 271 37.42 6.88 45.76
C ILE A 271 37.31 8.07 46.70
N LYS A 272 36.20 8.83 46.65
CA LYS A 272 35.97 9.99 47.52
C LYS A 272 35.96 9.58 49.00
N ILE A 273 35.23 8.52 49.37
CA ILE A 273 35.15 8.04 50.76
C ILE A 273 36.55 7.62 51.27
N LEU A 274 37.32 6.90 50.46
CA LEU A 274 38.66 6.45 50.79
C LEU A 274 39.60 7.66 51.00
N ALA A 275 39.53 8.64 50.08
CA ALA A 275 40.32 9.86 50.19
C ALA A 275 39.94 10.71 51.40
N ASP A 276 38.64 10.91 51.65
CA ASP A 276 38.13 11.65 52.80
C ASP A 276 38.57 10.96 54.14
N SER A 277 38.56 9.61 54.16
CA SER A 277 39.01 8.83 55.32
C SER A 277 40.48 9.02 55.61
N LEU A 278 41.31 9.10 54.55
CA LEU A 278 42.78 9.44 54.74
C LEU A 278 43.01 10.86 55.29
N VAL A 279 42.25 11.84 54.80
CA VAL A 279 42.33 13.21 55.23
C VAL A 279 41.92 13.34 56.70
N MET A 280 40.96 12.57 57.19
CA MET A 280 40.50 12.59 58.59
C MET A 280 41.41 11.86 59.52
N GLN A 281 42.43 11.12 59.08
CA GLN A 281 43.37 10.37 59.93
C GLN A 281 44.84 10.81 59.64
N PRO A 282 45.23 12.03 59.99
CA PRO A 282 46.55 12.55 59.62
C PRO A 282 47.74 11.83 60.34
N ASP A 283 47.47 11.14 61.42
CA ASP A 283 48.48 10.40 62.20
C ASP A 283 48.45 8.88 61.98
N ALA A 284 47.76 8.41 60.87
CA ALA A 284 47.68 7.00 60.55
C ALA A 284 49.09 6.43 60.22
N PRO A 285 49.36 5.12 60.51
CA PRO A 285 50.59 4.49 60.10
C PRO A 285 50.78 4.48 58.56
N PRO A 286 52.04 4.49 58.07
CA PRO A 286 52.36 4.51 56.67
C PRO A 286 51.74 3.30 55.89
N GLU A 287 51.58 2.20 56.59
CA GLU A 287 50.93 0.96 56.03
C GLU A 287 49.49 1.21 55.67
N VAL A 288 48.74 1.95 56.50
CA VAL A 288 47.33 2.30 56.24
C VAL A 288 47.23 3.25 55.05
N TYR A 289 48.15 4.23 54.94
CA TYR A 289 48.17 5.07 53.70
C TYR A 289 48.43 4.28 52.43
N ARG A 290 49.33 3.28 52.48
CA ARG A 290 49.61 2.42 51.32
C ARG A 290 48.40 1.54 50.93
N GLU A 291 47.68 0.99 51.88
CA GLU A 291 46.48 0.21 51.69
C GLU A 291 45.39 1.04 51.02
N PHE A 292 45.02 2.19 51.59
CA PHE A 292 44.02 3.08 51.03
C PHE A 292 44.38 3.62 49.63
N LEU A 293 45.65 4.00 49.40
CA LEU A 293 46.15 4.41 48.10
C LEU A 293 46.10 3.26 47.10
N GLY A 294 46.36 2.04 47.56
CA GLY A 294 46.20 0.83 46.75
C GLY A 294 44.74 0.62 46.31
N ASP A 295 43.80 0.76 47.25
CA ASP A 295 42.38 0.67 46.98
C ASP A 295 41.88 1.75 46.05
N ILE A 296 42.34 3.00 46.24
CA ILE A 296 42.04 4.12 45.33
C ILE A 296 42.53 3.80 43.89
N ASN A 297 43.77 3.34 43.74
CA ASN A 297 44.32 2.98 42.45
C ASN A 297 43.55 1.83 41.79
N ALA A 298 43.16 0.82 42.55
CA ALA A 298 42.35 -0.28 42.04
C ALA A 298 40.96 0.17 41.50
N GLU A 299 40.34 1.17 42.17
CA GLU A 299 39.05 1.73 41.74
C GLU A 299 39.21 2.67 40.53
N ILE A 300 40.32 3.40 40.42
CA ILE A 300 40.68 4.18 39.22
C ILE A 300 40.88 3.25 38.02
N ASP A 301 41.60 2.15 38.18
CA ASP A 301 41.82 1.16 37.13
C ASP A 301 40.50 0.50 36.67
N ARG A 302 39.58 0.34 37.60
CA ARG A 302 38.23 -0.15 37.33
C ARG A 302 37.41 0.86 36.51
N GLU A 303 37.46 2.13 36.89
CA GLU A 303 36.77 3.22 36.19
C GLU A 303 37.32 3.38 34.77
N ASN A 304 38.61 3.32 34.58
CA ASN A 304 39.25 3.36 33.27
C ASN A 304 38.78 2.19 32.39
N ARG A 305 38.61 0.99 32.93
CA ARG A 305 38.07 -0.15 32.18
C ARG A 305 36.63 0.10 31.75
N ILE A 306 35.77 0.64 32.63
CA ILE A 306 34.37 0.97 32.29
C ILE A 306 34.32 2.00 31.14
N ILE A 307 35.15 3.06 31.22
CA ILE A 307 35.25 4.12 30.21
C ILE A 307 35.69 3.54 28.86
N ASN A 308 36.72 2.69 28.85
CA ASN A 308 37.21 2.06 27.62
C ASN A 308 36.17 1.13 26.99
N ASP A 309 35.48 0.33 27.79
CA ASP A 309 34.39 -0.56 27.30
C ASP A 309 33.23 0.25 26.69
N LEU A 310 32.90 1.40 27.33
CA LEU A 310 31.89 2.34 26.83
C LEU A 310 32.31 2.97 25.48
N LEU A 311 33.56 3.39 25.37
CA LEU A 311 34.09 3.97 24.12
C LEU A 311 34.09 2.95 23.01
N GLU A 312 34.46 1.70 23.26
CA GLU A 312 34.41 0.63 22.27
C GLU A 312 32.95 0.32 21.87
N LEU A 313 32.02 0.27 22.82
CA LEU A 313 30.62 0.06 22.55
C LEU A 313 30.03 1.18 21.66
N VAL A 314 30.36 2.45 21.94
CA VAL A 314 29.90 3.59 21.12
C VAL A 314 30.50 3.55 19.71
N LYS A 315 31.74 3.09 19.55
CA LYS A 315 32.35 2.90 18.22
C LYS A 315 31.65 1.80 17.43
N LEU A 316 31.26 0.70 18.10
CA LEU A 316 30.55 -0.43 17.48
C LEU A 316 29.08 -0.10 17.14
N ASP A 317 28.43 0.80 17.88
CA ASP A 317 27.03 1.21 17.64
C ASP A 317 26.84 2.14 16.44
N ARG A 318 27.90 2.78 15.93
CA ARG A 318 27.80 3.57 14.69
C ARG A 318 27.48 2.63 13.52
N LYS A 319 26.38 2.87 12.81
CA LYS A 319 25.89 2.10 11.65
C LYS A 319 26.93 1.80 10.55
N ASN A 320 28.09 2.48 10.60
CA ASN A 320 29.25 2.27 9.74
C ASN A 320 30.52 2.16 10.59
N GLY A 321 30.53 1.38 11.66
CA GLY A 321 31.79 1.05 12.32
C GLY A 321 32.73 0.48 11.28
N GLU A 322 33.75 1.27 10.88
CA GLU A 322 34.70 0.85 9.86
C GLU A 322 35.30 -0.50 10.26
N MET A 323 35.01 -1.53 9.46
CA MET A 323 35.61 -2.86 9.61
C MET A 323 36.89 -2.87 8.82
N HIS A 324 38.01 -3.11 9.50
CA HIS A 324 39.31 -3.32 8.85
C HIS A 324 39.53 -4.80 8.58
N VAL A 325 38.81 -5.30 7.57
CA VAL A 325 38.85 -6.71 7.23
C VAL A 325 40.12 -7.05 6.47
N ALA A 326 40.85 -8.04 6.97
CA ALA A 326 42.03 -8.61 6.34
C ALA A 326 42.00 -10.14 6.46
N THR A 327 42.76 -10.83 5.61
CA THR A 327 42.96 -12.27 5.79
C THR A 327 43.89 -12.52 6.96
N VAL A 328 43.39 -13.14 8.01
CA VAL A 328 44.08 -13.38 9.29
C VAL A 328 44.12 -14.88 9.57
N SER A 329 45.29 -15.36 10.06
CA SER A 329 45.41 -16.71 10.58
C SER A 329 44.78 -16.76 11.99
N ILE A 330 43.63 -17.41 12.09
CA ILE A 330 42.90 -17.54 13.37
C ILE A 330 43.67 -18.35 14.37
N ASN A 331 44.48 -19.32 13.92
CA ASN A 331 45.37 -20.09 14.79
C ASN A 331 46.39 -19.20 15.50
N GLU A 332 47.09 -18.34 14.76
CA GLU A 332 48.09 -17.40 15.29
C GLU A 332 47.44 -16.40 16.26
N LEU A 333 46.28 -15.85 15.91
CA LEU A 333 45.52 -14.97 16.76
C LEU A 333 45.18 -15.62 18.10
N LEU A 334 44.70 -16.87 18.09
CA LEU A 334 44.38 -17.61 19.31
C LEU A 334 45.62 -17.94 20.12
N GLU A 335 46.74 -18.32 19.50
CA GLU A 335 48.00 -18.53 20.20
C GLU A 335 48.54 -17.31 20.95
N ILE A 336 48.42 -16.14 20.31
CA ILE A 336 48.78 -14.84 20.94
C ILE A 336 47.88 -14.60 22.15
N LEU A 337 46.55 -14.79 22.02
CA LEU A 337 45.62 -14.63 23.13
C LEU A 337 45.89 -15.60 24.27
N MET A 338 46.13 -16.86 23.96
CA MET A 338 46.44 -17.87 24.96
C MET A 338 47.70 -17.51 25.76
N LYS A 339 48.77 -17.06 25.09
CA LYS A 339 50.00 -16.60 25.76
C LYS A 339 49.72 -15.40 26.66
N ARG A 340 48.87 -14.44 26.25
CA ARG A 340 48.52 -13.24 27.00
C ARG A 340 47.67 -13.59 28.25
N ILE A 341 46.73 -14.52 28.15
CA ILE A 341 45.78 -14.87 29.21
C ILE A 341 46.38 -15.88 30.21
N LYS A 342 47.37 -16.65 29.77
CA LYS A 342 48.02 -17.70 30.61
C LYS A 342 48.46 -17.20 32.03
N PRO A 343 49.10 -16.02 32.20
CA PRO A 343 49.45 -15.53 33.53
C PRO A 343 48.22 -15.27 34.42
N ILE A 344 47.12 -14.78 33.81
CA ILE A 344 45.87 -14.49 34.53
C ILE A 344 45.22 -15.78 34.98
N ALA A 345 45.19 -16.82 34.13
CA ALA A 345 44.66 -18.15 34.46
C ALA A 345 45.48 -18.80 35.56
N GLN A 346 46.82 -18.73 35.49
CA GLN A 346 47.72 -19.22 36.53
C GLN A 346 47.49 -18.55 37.88
N ALA A 347 47.32 -17.24 37.90
CA ALA A 347 47.04 -16.49 39.12
C ALA A 347 45.70 -16.88 39.75
N SER A 348 44.74 -17.39 38.97
CA SER A 348 43.44 -17.87 39.41
C SER A 348 43.42 -19.38 39.64
N ASN A 349 44.57 -20.08 39.50
CA ASN A 349 44.68 -21.52 39.55
C ASN A 349 43.73 -22.26 38.62
N VAL A 350 43.65 -21.82 37.34
CA VAL A 350 42.79 -22.37 36.28
C VAL A 350 43.67 -22.90 35.15
N ASP A 351 43.42 -24.13 34.75
CA ASP A 351 44.11 -24.73 33.59
C ASP A 351 43.57 -24.19 32.27
N LEU A 352 44.46 -23.71 31.39
CA LEU A 352 44.12 -23.18 30.09
C LEU A 352 44.55 -24.12 28.98
N ILE A 353 43.57 -24.67 28.23
CA ILE A 353 43.74 -25.71 27.21
C ILE A 353 43.37 -25.13 25.86
N TYR A 354 44.24 -25.28 24.85
CA TYR A 354 43.96 -24.89 23.48
C TYR A 354 44.03 -26.10 22.55
N GLU A 355 43.01 -26.32 21.76
CA GLU A 355 42.94 -27.36 20.74
C GLU A 355 42.54 -26.72 19.38
N SER A 356 43.26 -27.08 18.33
CA SER A 356 42.92 -26.70 16.96
C SER A 356 42.91 -27.95 16.08
N TYR A 357 41.84 -28.16 15.37
CA TYR A 357 41.69 -29.30 14.48
C TYR A 357 42.15 -29.03 13.08
N ARG A 358 42.22 -27.73 12.67
CA ARG A 358 42.57 -27.30 11.31
C ARG A 358 43.29 -25.95 11.33
N LYS A 359 44.10 -25.69 10.26
CA LYS A 359 44.52 -24.35 9.95
C LYS A 359 43.35 -23.57 9.37
N VAL A 360 43.13 -22.39 9.91
CA VAL A 360 42.01 -21.51 9.54
C VAL A 360 42.54 -20.12 9.21
N ASP A 361 42.42 -19.75 7.95
CA ASP A 361 42.62 -18.37 7.50
C ASP A 361 41.25 -17.81 7.13
N ALA A 362 40.90 -16.64 7.65
CA ALA A 362 39.59 -16.02 7.46
C ALA A 362 39.70 -14.50 7.26
N GLU A 363 38.73 -13.94 6.53
CA GLU A 363 38.61 -12.50 6.35
C GLU A 363 37.86 -11.88 7.53
N VAL A 364 38.61 -11.26 8.44
CA VAL A 364 38.11 -10.70 9.71
C VAL A 364 38.80 -9.38 10.07
N ASP A 365 38.19 -8.60 10.93
CA ASP A 365 38.85 -7.51 11.66
C ASP A 365 39.59 -8.12 12.86
N GLU A 366 40.91 -8.24 12.75
CA GLU A 366 41.78 -8.87 13.72
C GLU A 366 41.62 -8.27 15.12
N VAL A 367 41.59 -6.93 15.22
CA VAL A 367 41.54 -6.21 16.52
C VAL A 367 40.19 -6.48 17.19
N LYS A 368 39.11 -6.36 16.45
CA LYS A 368 37.76 -6.62 17.01
C LYS A 368 37.57 -8.09 17.37
N LEU A 369 38.00 -9.01 16.52
CA LEU A 369 37.90 -10.44 16.81
C LEU A 369 38.73 -10.80 18.03
N MET A 370 39.95 -10.27 18.16
CA MET A 370 40.81 -10.47 19.31
C MET A 370 40.13 -9.97 20.63
N LEU A 371 39.46 -8.82 20.57
CA LEU A 371 38.72 -8.26 21.71
C LEU A 371 37.54 -9.19 22.10
N ALA A 372 36.76 -9.66 21.13
CA ALA A 372 35.63 -10.53 21.38
C ALA A 372 36.05 -11.87 22.05
N VAL A 373 37.09 -12.49 21.49
CA VAL A 373 37.57 -13.78 22.00
C VAL A 373 38.27 -13.62 23.37
N SER A 374 39.05 -12.52 23.56
CA SER A 374 39.64 -12.20 24.86
C SER A 374 38.56 -12.11 25.95
N ASN A 375 37.47 -11.37 25.67
CA ASN A 375 36.36 -11.24 26.62
C ASN A 375 35.74 -12.60 27.01
N LEU A 376 35.59 -13.53 26.04
CA LEU A 376 35.04 -14.87 26.32
C LEU A 376 35.99 -15.67 27.22
N ILE A 377 37.30 -15.68 26.91
CA ILE A 377 38.29 -16.45 27.68
C ILE A 377 38.49 -15.84 29.05
N GLU A 378 38.60 -14.52 29.16
CA GLU A 378 38.70 -13.81 30.44
C GLU A 378 37.48 -14.07 31.34
N ASN A 379 36.28 -14.07 30.80
CA ASN A 379 35.07 -14.45 31.53
C ASN A 379 35.13 -15.91 32.02
N ALA A 380 35.55 -16.84 31.16
CA ALA A 380 35.68 -18.26 31.53
C ALA A 380 36.69 -18.49 32.65
N VAL A 381 37.80 -17.73 32.67
CA VAL A 381 38.79 -17.78 33.77
C VAL A 381 38.23 -17.15 35.05
N LYS A 382 37.61 -15.97 34.94
CA LYS A 382 37.11 -15.17 36.05
C LYS A 382 35.95 -15.82 36.80
N TYR A 383 35.06 -16.49 36.10
CA TYR A 383 33.89 -17.16 36.70
C TYR A 383 34.13 -18.65 36.93
N ASN A 384 35.39 -19.09 36.88
CA ASN A 384 35.77 -20.45 37.18
C ASN A 384 35.84 -20.70 38.68
N LYS A 385 36.03 -21.97 39.01
CA LYS A 385 36.37 -22.42 40.36
C LYS A 385 37.87 -22.69 40.46
N GLU A 386 38.41 -22.63 41.67
CA GLU A 386 39.81 -22.94 41.92
C GLU A 386 40.11 -24.39 41.51
N GLY A 387 41.19 -24.60 40.76
CA GLY A 387 41.53 -25.90 40.16
C GLY A 387 40.63 -26.30 38.97
N GLY A 388 39.90 -25.35 38.42
CA GLY A 388 39.09 -25.56 37.20
C GLY A 388 39.89 -25.48 35.90
N TRP A 389 39.20 -25.61 34.79
CA TRP A 389 39.80 -25.54 33.46
C TRP A 389 38.99 -24.66 32.52
N VAL A 390 39.67 -24.06 31.54
CA VAL A 390 39.10 -23.37 30.39
C VAL A 390 39.67 -23.97 29.12
N LYS A 391 38.81 -24.43 28.23
CA LYS A 391 39.16 -25.07 26.98
C LYS A 391 38.73 -24.19 25.79
N VAL A 392 39.67 -23.82 24.93
CA VAL A 392 39.43 -23.08 23.68
C VAL A 392 39.62 -24.04 22.50
N ILE A 393 38.59 -24.21 21.69
CA ILE A 393 38.63 -25.09 20.53
C ILE A 393 38.42 -24.25 19.26
N LEU A 394 39.31 -24.46 18.27
CA LEU A 394 39.13 -23.91 16.91
C LEU A 394 38.78 -25.05 15.94
N ASP A 395 37.68 -24.92 15.25
CA ASP A 395 37.29 -25.82 14.15
C ASP A 395 36.72 -25.03 12.98
N SER A 396 36.66 -25.64 11.79
CA SER A 396 36.08 -24.99 10.60
C SER A 396 35.42 -25.99 9.66
N ASP A 397 34.37 -25.57 9.01
CA ASP A 397 33.75 -26.23 7.88
C ASP A 397 34.10 -25.46 6.56
N HIS A 398 33.39 -25.75 5.47
CA HIS A 398 33.65 -25.12 4.15
C HIS A 398 33.24 -23.65 4.06
N LYS A 399 32.46 -23.15 5.02
CA LYS A 399 31.88 -21.79 4.97
C LYS A 399 32.18 -20.97 6.22
N TYR A 400 32.35 -21.63 7.36
CA TYR A 400 32.44 -21.00 8.66
C TYR A 400 33.60 -21.58 9.45
N PHE A 401 34.20 -20.76 10.32
CA PHE A 401 34.97 -21.25 11.45
C PHE A 401 34.22 -21.02 12.75
N SER A 402 34.53 -21.82 13.74
CA SER A 402 33.95 -21.73 15.08
C SER A 402 35.06 -21.68 16.14
N ILE A 403 34.90 -20.72 17.04
CA ILE A 403 35.70 -20.66 18.26
C ILE A 403 34.79 -21.01 19.43
N THR A 404 35.08 -22.11 20.08
CA THR A 404 34.33 -22.58 21.25
C THR A 404 35.16 -22.39 22.50
N VAL A 405 34.63 -21.64 23.47
CA VAL A 405 35.25 -21.43 24.78
C VAL A 405 34.37 -22.12 25.82
N SER A 406 34.90 -23.16 26.46
CA SER A 406 34.20 -23.96 27.47
C SER A 406 34.92 -23.86 28.81
N ASP A 407 34.18 -23.76 29.89
CA ASP A 407 34.68 -23.76 31.26
C ASP A 407 33.87 -24.73 32.14
N ASN A 408 34.46 -25.16 33.28
CA ASN A 408 33.78 -25.95 34.31
C ASN A 408 33.48 -25.09 35.55
N GLY A 409 33.24 -23.82 35.38
CA GLY A 409 33.02 -22.84 36.43
C GLY A 409 31.63 -22.91 37.07
N ILE A 410 31.12 -21.77 37.50
CA ILE A 410 29.85 -21.66 38.25
C ILE A 410 28.61 -21.84 37.35
N GLY A 411 28.74 -21.75 36.03
CA GLY A 411 27.64 -21.77 35.11
C GLY A 411 26.72 -20.54 35.19
N ILE A 412 25.65 -20.57 34.38
CA ILE A 412 24.69 -19.49 34.25
C ILE A 412 23.28 -20.04 34.44
N PRO A 413 22.48 -19.54 35.39
CA PRO A 413 21.08 -19.92 35.56
C PRO A 413 20.28 -19.75 34.27
N GLU A 414 19.36 -20.68 33.97
CA GLU A 414 18.59 -20.72 32.72
C GLU A 414 17.81 -19.41 32.48
N GLU A 415 17.20 -18.87 33.53
CA GLU A 415 16.46 -17.61 33.48
C GLU A 415 17.33 -16.41 33.03
N SER A 416 18.63 -16.43 33.35
CA SER A 416 19.58 -15.38 33.05
C SER A 416 20.20 -15.47 31.66
N GLN A 417 20.23 -16.66 31.03
CA GLN A 417 20.94 -16.90 29.76
C GLN A 417 20.42 -16.02 28.61
N LYS A 418 19.15 -15.65 28.61
CA LYS A 418 18.56 -14.77 27.59
C LYS A 418 19.00 -13.30 27.74
N PHE A 419 19.46 -12.89 28.93
CA PHE A 419 19.81 -11.51 29.24
C PHE A 419 21.31 -11.25 29.31
N ILE A 420 22.18 -12.29 29.35
CA ILE A 420 23.64 -12.12 29.53
C ILE A 420 24.30 -11.28 28.42
N PHE A 421 23.65 -11.12 27.28
CA PHE A 421 24.10 -10.30 26.16
C PHE A 421 23.57 -8.86 26.23
N ASP A 422 22.70 -8.54 27.21
CA ASP A 422 22.20 -7.19 27.40
C ASP A 422 23.28 -6.33 28.08
N ARG A 423 23.31 -5.06 27.74
CA ARG A 423 24.29 -4.11 28.26
C ARG A 423 24.12 -3.93 29.76
N PHE A 424 25.24 -3.96 30.51
CA PHE A 424 25.28 -3.85 31.98
C PHE A 424 24.58 -4.98 32.74
N TYR A 425 24.09 -6.04 32.03
CA TYR A 425 23.48 -7.16 32.72
C TYR A 425 24.50 -8.01 33.47
N ARG A 426 24.14 -8.45 34.67
CA ARG A 426 24.96 -9.26 35.55
C ARG A 426 24.07 -10.19 36.36
N VAL A 427 24.40 -11.48 36.41
CA VAL A 427 23.66 -12.49 37.15
C VAL A 427 23.65 -12.21 38.66
N ASP A 428 24.76 -11.77 39.22
CA ASP A 428 24.88 -11.43 40.64
C ASP A 428 25.63 -10.09 40.81
N LYS A 429 24.92 -9.03 41.23
CA LYS A 429 25.43 -7.69 41.41
C LYS A 429 26.42 -7.60 42.61
N MET A 430 26.25 -8.45 43.66
CA MET A 430 27.10 -8.40 44.84
C MET A 430 28.47 -9.10 44.62
N ARG A 431 28.46 -10.25 44.01
CA ARG A 431 29.69 -11.01 43.72
C ARG A 431 30.53 -10.32 42.64
N ALA A 432 29.87 -9.70 41.69
CA ALA A 432 30.51 -9.00 40.59
C ALA A 432 31.24 -7.70 41.02
N ARG A 433 30.94 -7.09 42.17
CA ARG A 433 31.74 -6.00 42.73
C ARG A 433 33.13 -6.47 43.14
N LYS A 434 33.27 -7.66 43.70
CA LYS A 434 34.57 -8.24 44.07
C LYS A 434 35.40 -8.67 42.85
N THR A 435 34.76 -9.06 41.74
CA THR A 435 35.44 -9.55 40.55
C THR A 435 35.64 -8.49 39.45
N GLY A 436 35.16 -7.25 39.62
CA GLY A 436 35.47 -6.11 38.74
C GLY A 436 34.92 -6.15 37.30
N GLY A 437 33.79 -6.82 37.05
CA GLY A 437 33.18 -6.87 35.69
C GLY A 437 32.30 -5.65 35.38
N THR A 438 32.33 -5.17 34.17
CA THR A 438 31.56 -4.00 33.70
C THR A 438 30.14 -4.39 33.23
N GLY A 439 29.91 -5.64 32.90
CA GLY A 439 28.65 -6.11 32.25
C GLY A 439 28.54 -5.70 30.78
N LEU A 440 29.62 -5.20 30.18
CA LEU A 440 29.65 -4.78 28.76
C LEU A 440 30.35 -5.81 27.87
N GLY A 441 31.26 -6.64 28.39
CA GLY A 441 32.11 -7.52 27.60
C GLY A 441 31.33 -8.49 26.70
N LEU A 442 30.27 -9.15 27.20
CA LEU A 442 29.45 -10.08 26.39
C LEU A 442 28.60 -9.36 25.35
N SER A 443 28.10 -8.16 25.64
CA SER A 443 27.38 -7.34 24.65
C SER A 443 28.31 -6.83 23.54
N ILE A 444 29.55 -6.44 23.86
CA ILE A 444 30.61 -6.10 22.90
C ILE A 444 30.93 -7.34 22.05
N THR A 445 31.15 -8.49 22.67
CA THR A 445 31.41 -9.75 21.95
C THR A 445 30.30 -10.08 20.95
N LYS A 446 29.03 -9.99 21.36
CA LYS A 446 27.88 -10.23 20.49
C LYS A 446 27.86 -9.26 19.31
N SER A 447 28.09 -7.96 19.55
CA SER A 447 28.12 -6.94 18.50
C SER A 447 29.25 -7.24 17.51
N ILE A 448 30.44 -7.59 17.97
CA ILE A 448 31.58 -7.92 17.09
C ILE A 448 31.29 -9.15 16.24
N VAL A 449 30.76 -10.23 16.83
CA VAL A 449 30.41 -11.44 16.09
C VAL A 449 29.34 -11.17 15.04
N LEU A 450 28.33 -10.33 15.35
CA LEU A 450 27.31 -9.92 14.39
C LEU A 450 27.89 -9.05 13.28
N MET A 451 28.83 -8.14 13.56
CA MET A 451 29.51 -7.34 12.54
C MET A 451 30.30 -8.22 11.55
N HIS A 452 30.79 -9.37 11.99
CA HIS A 452 31.42 -10.38 11.14
C HIS A 452 30.41 -11.33 10.47
N ASN A 453 29.11 -10.99 10.44
CA ASN A 453 28.03 -11.86 9.92
C ASN A 453 27.97 -13.24 10.60
N GLY A 454 28.48 -13.31 11.82
CA GLY A 454 28.54 -14.53 12.62
C GLY A 454 27.36 -14.71 13.58
N GLN A 455 27.39 -15.81 14.30
CA GLN A 455 26.41 -16.16 15.33
C GLN A 455 27.15 -16.54 16.62
N LEU A 456 26.68 -16.01 17.76
CA LEU A 456 27.16 -16.37 19.10
C LEU A 456 26.09 -17.19 19.82
N LYS A 457 26.47 -18.39 20.33
CA LYS A 457 25.61 -19.25 21.12
C LYS A 457 26.17 -19.45 22.50
N VAL A 458 25.31 -19.71 23.47
CA VAL A 458 25.66 -20.08 24.85
C VAL A 458 24.91 -21.35 25.23
N GLU A 459 25.63 -22.26 25.87
CA GLU A 459 25.10 -23.48 26.52
C GLU A 459 25.70 -23.51 27.93
N SER A 460 24.85 -23.45 28.95
CA SER A 460 25.32 -23.39 30.33
C SER A 460 24.35 -24.07 31.27
N LYS A 461 24.90 -24.64 32.33
CA LYS A 461 24.14 -25.18 33.44
C LYS A 461 24.79 -24.72 34.75
N GLU A 462 23.98 -24.23 35.65
CA GLU A 462 24.45 -23.76 36.96
C GLU A 462 25.16 -24.86 37.72
N GLY A 463 26.38 -24.59 38.19
CA GLY A 463 27.26 -25.54 38.88
C GLY A 463 28.10 -26.46 37.99
N GLU A 464 27.79 -26.57 36.69
CA GLU A 464 28.51 -27.46 35.75
C GLU A 464 29.50 -26.71 34.83
N GLY A 465 29.21 -25.42 34.51
CA GLY A 465 30.05 -24.61 33.66
C GLY A 465 29.31 -23.98 32.49
N THR A 466 30.06 -23.31 31.59
CA THR A 466 29.53 -22.58 30.44
C THR A 466 30.33 -22.88 29.18
N THR A 467 29.64 -22.95 28.04
CA THR A 467 30.23 -23.06 26.71
C THR A 467 29.68 -21.93 25.83
N PHE A 468 30.56 -21.09 25.35
CA PHE A 468 30.27 -20.07 24.31
C PHE A 468 30.82 -20.56 22.98
N THR A 469 30.01 -20.49 21.91
CA THR A 469 30.43 -20.81 20.56
C THR A 469 30.18 -19.63 19.63
N ALA A 470 31.27 -19.03 19.14
CA ALA A 470 31.23 -18.01 18.10
C ALA A 470 31.45 -18.66 16.72
N LYS A 471 30.46 -18.63 15.86
CA LYS A 471 30.51 -19.14 14.49
C LYS A 471 30.55 -17.99 13.51
N ILE A 472 31.61 -17.86 12.69
CA ILE A 472 31.90 -16.73 11.83
C ILE A 472 32.20 -17.23 10.42
N PRO A 473 31.73 -16.55 9.34
CA PRO A 473 32.08 -16.92 7.96
C PRO A 473 33.61 -16.80 7.71
N LEU A 474 34.16 -17.69 6.88
CA LEU A 474 35.56 -17.62 6.45
C LEU A 474 35.82 -16.43 5.52
N ILE A 475 34.83 -16.05 4.73
CA ILE A 475 34.89 -14.92 3.78
C ILE A 475 33.90 -13.87 4.28
N PHE A 476 34.40 -12.63 4.39
CA PHE A 476 33.56 -11.50 4.78
C PHE A 476 32.72 -11.03 3.60
N VAL A 477 31.41 -11.02 3.74
CA VAL A 477 30.47 -10.47 2.76
C VAL A 477 29.96 -9.14 3.32
N GLU A 478 30.34 -8.04 2.70
CA GLU A 478 29.80 -6.73 3.05
C GLU A 478 28.30 -6.72 2.69
N ASN A 479 27.43 -6.70 3.68
CA ASN A 479 25.99 -6.52 3.46
C ASN A 479 25.78 -5.08 2.94
N ARG A 480 25.86 -4.88 1.62
CA ARG A 480 25.27 -3.69 0.99
C ARG A 480 23.76 -3.89 1.06
N GLU A 481 23.10 -3.19 1.97
CA GLU A 481 21.66 -2.98 1.85
C GLU A 481 21.46 -2.36 0.45
N GLU A 482 20.79 -3.09 -0.44
CA GLU A 482 20.33 -2.56 -1.72
C GLU A 482 19.46 -1.33 -1.42
N GLU A 483 19.90 -0.17 -1.95
CA GLU A 483 19.16 1.11 -1.91
C GLU A 483 17.83 1.04 -2.67
#